data_711b1e41c08cbe5b4abd7daf26c328e8
#
_entry.id   711b1e41c08cbe5b4abd7daf26c328e8
#
_cell.length_a   1.000
_cell.length_b   1.000
_cell.length_c   1.000
_cell.angle_alpha   90.00
_cell.angle_beta   90.00
_cell.angle_gamma   90.00
#
_symmetry.space_group_name_H-M   'P 1'
#
loop_
_entity.id
_entity.type
_entity.pdbx_description
1 polymer ?
#
loop_
_entity_poly.entity_id
_entity_poly.type
_entity_poly.pdbx_seq_one_letter_code
_entity_poly.pdbx_strand_id
1 'polypeptide(L)'
;MDPFIKNFTASQIRGAVLGSAVCMPLVSFLTNLRCQSLTLSPAVTDGVLTSAVIAFVVSWGSGYVFHAGLKKNPWFRLEDHPLGDSGGIILALLPRSFAGIGALFALAGAAVCALLLYLIFLISGVETIAFGTFIIFKIIYPALLGAVTARYAALNNFRYR
;
A
#
# COMPACT_ATOMS: atom_id res chain seq x y z
N MET A 1 -6.36 10.01 -19.68
CA MET A 1 -5.14 9.89 -18.86
C MET A 1 -3.94 9.83 -19.79
N ASP A 2 -3.00 10.73 -19.57
CA ASP A 2 -1.75 10.83 -20.33
C ASP A 2 -0.99 9.49 -20.34
N PRO A 3 -0.41 9.03 -21.47
CA PRO A 3 0.31 7.76 -21.57
C PRO A 3 1.51 7.66 -20.61
N PHE A 4 2.21 8.76 -20.36
CA PHE A 4 3.33 8.79 -19.41
C PHE A 4 2.83 8.56 -17.97
N ILE A 5 1.79 9.29 -17.55
CA ILE A 5 1.18 9.14 -16.22
C ILE A 5 0.67 7.71 -16.03
N LYS A 6 0.02 7.14 -17.07
CA LYS A 6 -0.46 5.75 -17.05
C LYS A 6 0.67 4.76 -16.83
N ASN A 7 1.75 4.88 -17.60
CA ASN A 7 2.89 3.96 -17.51
C ASN A 7 3.64 4.10 -16.18
N PHE A 8 3.86 5.33 -15.72
CA PHE A 8 4.47 5.59 -14.41
C PHE A 8 3.64 4.98 -13.29
N THR A 9 2.34 5.27 -13.25
CA THR A 9 1.42 4.73 -12.25
C THR A 9 1.39 3.21 -12.27
N ALA A 10 1.32 2.59 -13.45
CA ALA A 10 1.33 1.13 -13.58
C ALA A 10 2.64 0.52 -13.07
N SER A 11 3.78 1.15 -13.33
CA SER A 11 5.08 0.71 -12.81
C SER A 11 5.12 0.77 -11.28
N GLN A 12 4.64 1.87 -10.68
CA GLN A 12 4.57 2.02 -9.22
C GLN A 12 3.65 0.96 -8.58
N ILE A 13 2.48 0.71 -9.18
CA ILE A 13 1.55 -0.34 -8.72
C ILE A 13 2.23 -1.71 -8.77
N ARG A 14 2.87 -2.08 -9.88
CA ARG A 14 3.55 -3.38 -10.02
C ARG A 14 4.65 -3.54 -8.96
N GLY A 15 5.48 -2.53 -8.77
CA GLY A 15 6.54 -2.54 -7.75
C GLY A 15 5.98 -2.69 -6.34
N ALA A 16 4.91 -1.96 -6.01
CA ALA A 16 4.26 -2.05 -4.71
C ALA A 16 3.60 -3.42 -4.46
N VAL A 17 2.90 -3.97 -5.46
CA VAL A 17 2.27 -5.30 -5.37
C VAL A 17 3.33 -6.38 -5.14
N LEU A 18 4.36 -6.44 -5.98
CA LEU A 18 5.41 -7.45 -5.87
C LEU A 18 6.20 -7.30 -4.57
N GLY A 19 6.60 -6.08 -4.22
CA GLY A 19 7.33 -5.81 -2.99
C GLY A 19 6.51 -6.19 -1.75
N SER A 20 5.25 -5.80 -1.69
CA SER A 20 4.37 -6.11 -0.55
C SER A 20 4.05 -7.60 -0.45
N ALA A 21 3.78 -8.27 -1.59
CA ALA A 21 3.45 -9.69 -1.63
C ALA A 21 4.62 -10.59 -1.22
N VAL A 22 5.86 -10.13 -1.39
CA VAL A 22 7.07 -10.89 -1.03
C VAL A 22 7.59 -10.51 0.36
N CYS A 23 7.79 -9.20 0.61
CA CYS A 23 8.44 -8.74 1.83
C CYS A 23 7.58 -8.96 3.08
N MET A 24 6.26 -8.76 3.01
CA MET A 24 5.43 -8.83 4.21
C MET A 24 5.22 -10.26 4.73
N PRO A 25 4.95 -11.27 3.88
CA PRO A 25 4.95 -12.66 4.35
C PRO A 25 6.30 -13.10 4.90
N LEU A 26 7.40 -12.67 4.27
CA LEU A 26 8.75 -13.01 4.74
C LEU A 26 9.03 -12.43 6.13
N VAL A 27 8.68 -11.17 6.37
CA VAL A 27 8.81 -10.54 7.69
C VAL A 27 7.95 -11.28 8.72
N SER A 28 6.67 -11.56 8.41
CA SER A 28 5.80 -12.31 9.32
C SER A 28 6.31 -13.73 9.59
N PHE A 29 6.86 -14.39 8.58
CA PHE A 29 7.49 -15.69 8.73
C PHE A 29 8.69 -15.62 9.68
N LEU A 30 9.59 -14.66 9.49
CA LEU A 30 10.78 -14.50 10.34
C LEU A 30 10.44 -14.11 11.78
N THR A 31 9.41 -13.30 11.98
CA THR A 31 8.99 -12.86 13.33
C THR A 31 8.21 -13.92 14.09
N ASN A 32 7.60 -14.88 13.38
CA ASN A 32 6.71 -15.91 13.96
C ASN A 32 7.17 -17.34 13.68
N LEU A 33 8.48 -17.57 13.51
CA LEU A 33 9.07 -18.88 13.16
C LEU A 33 8.63 -20.05 14.06
N ARG A 34 8.21 -19.75 15.30
CA ARG A 34 7.78 -20.76 16.28
C ARG A 34 6.27 -20.87 16.45
N CYS A 35 5.51 -20.03 15.76
CA CYS A 35 4.05 -20.01 15.89
C CYS A 35 3.43 -21.00 14.89
N GLN A 36 2.64 -21.95 15.41
CA GLN A 36 1.83 -22.85 14.57
C GLN A 36 0.46 -22.24 14.25
N SER A 37 -0.04 -21.39 15.15
CA SER A 37 -1.33 -20.71 15.02
C SER A 37 -1.28 -19.34 15.69
N LEU A 38 -2.16 -18.44 15.26
CA LEU A 38 -2.31 -17.08 15.78
C LEU A 38 -3.73 -16.87 16.29
N THR A 39 -3.85 -16.27 17.48
CA THR A 39 -5.11 -15.72 17.97
C THR A 39 -5.41 -14.37 17.33
N LEU A 40 -6.63 -13.84 17.51
CA LEU A 40 -7.09 -12.59 16.89
C LEU A 40 -6.15 -11.43 17.22
N SER A 41 -5.77 -11.22 18.48
CA SER A 41 -5.00 -10.04 18.89
C SER A 41 -3.60 -9.96 18.22
N PRO A 42 -2.74 -10.98 18.24
CA PRO A 42 -1.49 -10.97 17.49
C PRO A 42 -1.68 -10.80 15.99
N ALA A 43 -2.69 -11.46 15.39
CA ALA A 43 -2.98 -11.36 13.97
C ALA A 43 -3.36 -9.92 13.57
N VAL A 44 -4.21 -9.26 14.37
CA VAL A 44 -4.61 -7.86 14.14
C VAL A 44 -3.42 -6.92 14.34
N THR A 45 -2.64 -7.09 15.39
CA THR A 45 -1.46 -6.26 15.66
C THR A 45 -0.46 -6.31 14.50
N ASP A 46 -0.14 -7.52 14.02
CA ASP A 46 0.75 -7.69 12.88
C ASP A 46 0.16 -7.10 11.58
N GLY A 47 -1.13 -7.24 11.38
CA GLY A 47 -1.84 -6.64 10.23
C GLY A 47 -1.84 -5.11 10.25
N VAL A 48 -2.06 -4.50 11.40
CA VAL A 48 -2.01 -3.04 11.59
C VAL A 48 -0.61 -2.49 11.32
N LEU A 49 0.42 -3.11 11.90
CA LEU A 49 1.82 -2.74 11.65
C LEU A 49 2.17 -2.86 10.16
N THR A 50 1.75 -3.95 9.52
CA THR A 50 1.93 -4.15 8.08
C THR A 50 1.30 -3.03 7.27
N SER A 51 0.06 -2.64 7.60
CA SER A 51 -0.65 -1.56 6.92
C SER A 51 0.11 -0.24 7.01
N ALA A 52 0.63 0.09 8.20
CA ALA A 52 1.41 1.29 8.42
C ALA A 52 2.71 1.27 7.58
N VAL A 53 3.47 0.20 7.68
CA VAL A 53 4.75 0.08 6.94
C VAL A 53 4.54 0.20 5.44
N ILE A 54 3.57 -0.52 4.86
CA ILE A 54 3.30 -0.49 3.42
C ILE A 54 2.88 0.91 2.99
N ALA A 55 1.91 1.50 3.67
CA ALA A 55 1.37 2.80 3.28
C ALA A 55 2.46 3.88 3.28
N PHE A 56 3.32 3.91 4.30
CA PHE A 56 4.42 4.87 4.36
C PHE A 56 5.52 4.58 3.34
N VAL A 57 6.01 3.34 3.25
CA VAL A 57 7.09 2.97 2.33
C VAL A 57 6.68 3.19 0.88
N VAL A 58 5.46 2.81 0.50
CA VAL A 58 4.96 2.98 -0.87
C VAL A 58 4.73 4.46 -1.20
N SER A 59 4.15 5.24 -0.28
CA SER A 59 3.91 6.67 -0.50
C SER A 59 5.22 7.45 -0.68
N TRP A 60 6.19 7.23 0.20
CA TRP A 60 7.50 7.89 0.10
C TRP A 60 8.32 7.38 -1.07
N GLY A 61 8.32 6.06 -1.30
CA GLY A 61 9.01 5.44 -2.42
C GLY A 61 8.55 5.99 -3.75
N SER A 62 7.24 6.17 -3.95
CA SER A 62 6.68 6.77 -5.16
C SER A 62 7.17 8.21 -5.37
N GLY A 63 7.18 9.03 -4.31
CA GLY A 63 7.72 10.39 -4.37
C GLY A 63 9.22 10.41 -4.69
N TYR A 64 9.99 9.58 -4.02
CA TYR A 64 11.44 9.48 -4.24
C TYR A 64 11.78 9.07 -5.68
N VAL A 65 11.14 8.02 -6.21
CA VAL A 65 11.35 7.54 -7.58
C VAL A 65 11.00 8.62 -8.60
N PHE A 66 9.90 9.34 -8.39
CA PHE A 66 9.50 10.44 -9.26
C PHE A 66 10.54 11.57 -9.27
N HIS A 67 10.94 12.07 -8.10
CA HIS A 67 11.92 13.14 -8.00
C HIS A 67 13.30 12.73 -8.51
N ALA A 68 13.72 11.48 -8.29
CA ALA A 68 14.96 10.95 -8.85
C ALA A 68 14.89 10.87 -10.39
N GLY A 69 13.72 10.51 -10.93
CA GLY A 69 13.46 10.51 -12.37
C GLY A 69 13.54 11.90 -12.99
N LEU A 70 12.98 12.92 -12.33
CA LEU A 70 13.06 14.31 -12.77
C LEU A 70 14.50 14.84 -12.83
N LYS A 71 15.31 14.50 -11.82
CA LYS A 71 16.74 14.88 -11.80
C LYS A 71 17.53 14.27 -12.97
N LYS A 72 17.18 13.07 -13.41
CA LYS A 72 17.84 12.40 -14.55
C LYS A 72 17.37 12.92 -15.91
N ASN A 73 16.18 13.52 -15.97
CA ASN A 73 15.57 14.00 -17.20
C ASN A 73 15.21 15.50 -17.08
N PRO A 74 16.20 16.41 -17.17
CA PRO A 74 15.98 17.85 -16.98
C PRO A 74 15.04 18.47 -18.04
N TRP A 75 14.80 17.76 -19.14
CA TRP A 75 13.89 18.18 -20.22
C TRP A 75 12.43 17.83 -19.93
N PHE A 76 12.15 17.03 -18.90
CA PHE A 76 10.79 16.64 -18.53
C PHE A 76 10.07 17.84 -17.90
N ARG A 77 8.98 18.28 -18.52
CA ARG A 77 8.11 19.33 -17.99
C ARG A 77 6.79 18.71 -17.53
N LEU A 78 6.46 18.92 -16.27
CA LEU A 78 5.17 18.46 -15.70
C LEU A 78 3.96 19.08 -16.41
N GLU A 79 4.13 20.29 -16.96
CA GLU A 79 3.09 21.03 -17.68
C GLU A 79 2.62 20.32 -18.95
N ASP A 80 3.51 19.54 -19.59
CA ASP A 80 3.21 18.77 -20.80
C ASP A 80 2.37 17.51 -20.50
N HIS A 81 2.20 17.17 -19.22
CA HIS A 81 1.52 15.97 -18.77
C HIS A 81 0.38 16.30 -17.78
N PRO A 82 -0.73 16.88 -18.26
CA PRO A 82 -1.85 17.23 -17.39
C PRO A 82 -2.52 15.98 -16.81
N LEU A 83 -2.85 16.04 -15.52
CA LEU A 83 -3.49 14.93 -14.82
C LEU A 83 -4.91 14.63 -15.37
N GLY A 84 -5.60 15.67 -15.90
CA GLY A 84 -7.00 15.58 -16.32
C GLY A 84 -7.90 15.04 -15.19
N ASP A 85 -8.97 14.36 -15.54
CA ASP A 85 -9.92 13.76 -14.57
C ASP A 85 -9.45 12.43 -13.97
N SER A 86 -8.17 12.05 -14.22
CA SER A 86 -7.65 10.70 -13.86
C SER A 86 -7.62 10.41 -12.36
N GLY A 87 -7.63 11.45 -11.52
CA GLY A 87 -7.60 11.32 -10.06
C GLY A 87 -8.97 11.26 -9.40
N GLY A 88 -10.00 11.76 -10.06
CA GLY A 88 -11.35 11.87 -9.54
C GLY A 88 -11.45 12.62 -8.21
N ILE A 89 -12.62 12.52 -7.56
CA ILE A 89 -12.92 13.16 -6.27
C ILE A 89 -11.96 12.69 -5.16
N ILE A 90 -11.57 11.41 -5.19
CA ILE A 90 -10.71 10.84 -4.14
C ILE A 90 -9.37 11.57 -4.09
N LEU A 91 -8.73 11.80 -5.25
CA LEU A 91 -7.45 12.50 -5.28
C LEU A 91 -7.58 13.94 -4.76
N ALA A 92 -8.71 14.61 -5.00
CA ALA A 92 -8.96 15.97 -4.51
C ALA A 92 -9.03 16.03 -2.97
N LEU A 93 -9.54 14.99 -2.33
CA LEU A 93 -9.68 14.87 -0.88
C LEU A 93 -8.38 14.43 -0.18
N LEU A 94 -7.44 13.83 -0.91
CA LEU A 94 -6.20 13.34 -0.32
C LEU A 94 -5.27 14.51 0.09
N PRO A 95 -4.51 14.34 1.20
CA PRO A 95 -3.44 15.25 1.57
C PRO A 95 -2.43 15.41 0.42
N ARG A 96 -1.86 16.61 0.28
CA ARG A 96 -0.83 16.86 -0.73
C ARG A 96 0.51 16.24 -0.38
N SER A 97 0.83 16.07 0.89
CA SER A 97 2.09 15.50 1.35
C SER A 97 2.09 13.96 1.27
N PHE A 98 3.22 13.38 0.90
CA PHE A 98 3.39 11.92 0.89
C PHE A 98 3.22 11.30 2.29
N ALA A 99 3.66 12.01 3.33
CA ALA A 99 3.44 11.60 4.71
C ALA A 99 1.94 11.57 5.05
N GLY A 100 1.18 12.58 4.62
CA GLY A 100 -0.27 12.60 4.82
C GLY A 100 -1.00 11.49 4.07
N ILE A 101 -0.60 11.21 2.83
CA ILE A 101 -1.13 10.07 2.06
C ILE A 101 -0.79 8.76 2.79
N GLY A 102 0.47 8.58 3.20
CA GLY A 102 0.91 7.41 3.95
C GLY A 102 0.11 7.23 5.25
N ALA A 103 -0.09 8.29 6.03
CA ALA A 103 -0.88 8.24 7.27
C ALA A 103 -2.34 7.88 7.03
N LEU A 104 -2.98 8.49 6.01
CA LEU A 104 -4.37 8.20 5.68
C LEU A 104 -4.55 6.73 5.26
N PHE A 105 -3.71 6.23 4.34
CA PHE A 105 -3.79 4.83 3.91
C PHE A 105 -3.36 3.85 4.98
N ALA A 106 -2.45 4.24 5.89
CA ALA A 106 -2.10 3.44 7.07
C ALA A 106 -3.30 3.26 7.99
N LEU A 107 -4.01 4.34 8.32
CA LEU A 107 -5.19 4.29 9.18
C LEU A 107 -6.35 3.52 8.51
N ALA A 108 -6.67 3.84 7.26
CA ALA A 108 -7.71 3.15 6.52
C ALA A 108 -7.38 1.65 6.34
N GLY A 109 -6.15 1.34 5.96
CA GLY A 109 -5.67 -0.04 5.85
C GLY A 109 -5.73 -0.77 7.19
N ALA A 110 -5.26 -0.17 8.28
CA ALA A 110 -5.34 -0.77 9.60
C ALA A 110 -6.78 -1.11 10.01
N ALA A 111 -7.71 -0.18 9.78
CA ALA A 111 -9.13 -0.39 10.08
C ALA A 111 -9.73 -1.52 9.23
N VAL A 112 -9.45 -1.55 7.92
CA VAL A 112 -9.92 -2.60 7.01
C VAL A 112 -9.31 -3.95 7.40
N CYS A 113 -8.01 -4.00 7.70
CA CYS A 113 -7.33 -5.23 8.13
C CYS A 113 -7.94 -5.79 9.40
N ALA A 114 -8.13 -4.94 10.43
CA ALA A 114 -8.72 -5.35 11.70
C ALA A 114 -10.15 -5.87 11.51
N LEU A 115 -10.95 -5.18 10.69
CA LEU A 115 -12.31 -5.60 10.38
C LEU A 115 -12.35 -6.94 9.65
N LEU A 116 -11.51 -7.13 8.63
CA LEU A 116 -11.44 -8.38 7.87
C LEU A 116 -11.02 -9.55 8.76
N LEU A 117 -9.99 -9.39 9.59
CA LEU A 117 -9.56 -10.43 10.51
C LEU A 117 -10.65 -10.74 11.54
N TYR A 118 -11.28 -9.70 12.12
CA TYR A 118 -12.39 -9.88 13.05
C TYR A 118 -13.54 -10.68 12.41
N LEU A 119 -13.93 -10.33 11.18
CA LEU A 119 -14.96 -11.06 10.45
C LEU A 119 -14.57 -12.50 10.12
N ILE A 120 -13.32 -12.75 9.76
CA ILE A 120 -12.81 -14.11 9.52
C ILE A 120 -12.97 -14.96 10.81
N PHE A 121 -12.52 -14.45 11.96
CA PHE A 121 -12.64 -15.17 13.23
C PHE A 121 -14.11 -15.37 13.63
N LEU A 122 -14.95 -14.34 13.47
CA LEU A 122 -16.37 -14.40 13.83
C LEU A 122 -17.15 -15.42 12.97
N ILE A 123 -16.96 -15.39 11.65
CA ILE A 123 -17.71 -16.24 10.72
C ILE A 123 -17.20 -17.69 10.78
N SER A 124 -15.90 -17.89 10.93
CA SER A 124 -15.34 -19.24 11.03
C SER A 124 -15.55 -19.90 12.40
N GLY A 125 -15.87 -19.11 13.42
CA GLY A 125 -16.08 -19.62 14.79
C GLY A 125 -14.80 -20.20 15.42
N VAL A 126 -13.61 -19.91 14.86
CA VAL A 126 -12.33 -20.42 15.34
C VAL A 126 -11.68 -19.42 16.29
N GLU A 127 -11.01 -19.94 17.33
CA GLU A 127 -10.23 -19.10 18.27
C GLU A 127 -8.83 -18.79 17.75
N THR A 128 -8.33 -19.61 16.82
CA THR A 128 -6.99 -19.48 16.23
C THR A 128 -7.02 -19.76 14.74
N ILE A 129 -6.19 -19.06 13.99
CA ILE A 129 -5.93 -19.29 12.56
C ILE A 129 -4.58 -19.99 12.41
N ALA A 130 -4.53 -21.05 11.59
CA ALA A 130 -3.28 -21.70 11.23
C ALA A 130 -2.33 -20.67 10.58
N PHE A 131 -1.05 -20.73 10.97
CA PHE A 131 -0.06 -19.76 10.50
C PHE A 131 0.03 -19.72 8.96
N GLY A 132 -0.08 -20.87 8.28
CA GLY A 132 -0.10 -20.93 6.81
C GLY A 132 -1.25 -20.15 6.19
N THR A 133 -2.46 -20.22 6.76
CA THR A 133 -3.61 -19.43 6.30
C THR A 133 -3.39 -17.94 6.52
N PHE A 134 -2.79 -17.56 7.63
CA PHE A 134 -2.42 -16.16 7.90
C PHE A 134 -1.37 -15.65 6.91
N ILE A 135 -0.41 -16.45 6.49
CA ILE A 135 0.57 -16.08 5.46
C ILE A 135 -0.12 -15.80 4.11
N ILE A 136 -1.13 -16.60 3.72
CA ILE A 136 -1.91 -16.33 2.50
C ILE A 136 -2.61 -14.96 2.59
N PHE A 137 -3.22 -14.65 3.71
CA PHE A 137 -3.79 -13.34 3.97
C PHE A 137 -2.73 -12.23 3.84
N LYS A 138 -1.52 -12.45 4.36
CA LYS A 138 -0.37 -11.53 4.30
C LYS A 138 0.24 -11.38 2.90
N ILE A 139 -0.08 -12.23 1.96
CA ILE A 139 0.26 -12.05 0.54
C ILE A 139 -0.78 -11.14 -0.12
N ILE A 140 -2.06 -11.45 0.04
CA ILE A 140 -3.15 -10.82 -0.71
C ILE A 140 -3.42 -9.40 -0.19
N TYR A 141 -3.66 -9.26 1.12
CA TYR A 141 -4.05 -7.99 1.71
C TYR A 141 -3.01 -6.87 1.52
N PRO A 142 -1.71 -7.09 1.82
CA PRO A 142 -0.67 -6.10 1.61
C PRO A 142 -0.47 -5.73 0.14
N ALA A 143 -0.62 -6.69 -0.78
CA ALA A 143 -0.52 -6.42 -2.21
C ALA A 143 -1.64 -5.47 -2.68
N LEU A 144 -2.87 -5.68 -2.22
CA LEU A 144 -4.01 -4.80 -2.53
C LEU A 144 -3.83 -3.41 -1.92
N LEU A 145 -3.45 -3.32 -0.65
CA LEU A 145 -3.19 -2.04 0.01
C LEU A 145 -2.05 -1.28 -0.68
N GLY A 146 -0.97 -1.98 -1.02
CA GLY A 146 0.17 -1.43 -1.76
C GLY A 146 -0.23 -0.90 -3.13
N ALA A 147 -1.07 -1.64 -3.88
CA ALA A 147 -1.57 -1.23 -5.18
C ALA A 147 -2.38 0.08 -5.11
N VAL A 148 -3.32 0.16 -4.16
CA VAL A 148 -4.16 1.35 -3.97
C VAL A 148 -3.30 2.54 -3.54
N THR A 149 -2.43 2.35 -2.55
CA THR A 149 -1.54 3.41 -2.06
C THR A 149 -0.61 3.90 -3.16
N ALA A 150 0.01 2.99 -3.94
CA ALA A 150 0.91 3.32 -5.05
C ALA A 150 0.19 4.12 -6.13
N ARG A 151 -1.04 3.76 -6.47
CA ARG A 151 -1.84 4.49 -7.46
C ARG A 151 -2.01 5.96 -7.05
N TYR A 152 -2.49 6.21 -5.84
CA TYR A 152 -2.78 7.56 -5.39
C TYR A 152 -1.51 8.36 -5.08
N ALA A 153 -0.47 7.73 -4.54
CA ALA A 153 0.83 8.37 -4.35
C ALA A 153 1.48 8.75 -5.69
N ALA A 154 1.40 7.87 -6.70
CA ALA A 154 1.90 8.18 -8.05
C ALA A 154 1.15 9.35 -8.68
N LEU A 155 -0.20 9.34 -8.65
CA LEU A 155 -1.01 10.42 -9.19
C LEU A 155 -0.78 11.75 -8.45
N ASN A 156 -0.51 11.70 -7.16
CA ASN A 156 -0.22 12.91 -6.37
C ASN A 156 1.04 13.65 -6.84
N ASN A 157 2.03 12.95 -7.41
CA ASN A 157 3.21 13.58 -8.00
C ASN A 157 2.87 14.58 -9.12
N PHE A 158 1.74 14.37 -9.81
CA PHE A 158 1.28 15.21 -10.92
C PHE A 158 0.28 16.30 -10.49
N ARG A 159 -0.07 16.38 -9.18
CA ARG A 159 -0.91 17.47 -8.62
C ARG A 159 -0.13 18.73 -8.32
N TYR A 160 1.19 18.66 -8.27
CA TYR A 160 2.02 19.80 -7.91
C TYR A 160 2.09 20.78 -9.05
N ARG A 161 1.38 21.88 -8.86
CA ARG A 161 1.58 23.16 -9.52
C ARG A 161 1.69 24.24 -8.46
#